data_ed2803219b161cf09cb0f9739e63f650
#
_entry.id   ed2803219b161cf09cb0f9739e63f650
#
_cell.length_a   1.000
_cell.length_b   1.000
_cell.length_c   1.000
_cell.angle_alpha   90.00
_cell.angle_beta   90.00
_cell.angle_gamma   90.00
#
_symmetry.space_group_name_H-M   'P 1'
#
loop_
_entity.id
_entity.type
_entity.pdbx_description
1 polymer ?
#
loop_
_entity_poly.entity_id
_entity_poly.type
_entity_poly.pdbx_seq_one_letter_code
_entity_poly.pdbx_strand_id
1 'polypeptide(L)'
;GILPYADLHKRGSIDHFDTNKPLFTHIRGEIPPHVKPEIDLDLLEDFPVVFAGDLHSHTNTQRNIVYPGSPMTTSFHRSRVKTGYLLINESNWDWLWEEFHLPQLIRKTVTSSEEMTPTEFDHTIYEVEGDIQDLAAVKNSELLDKKVVKRKSEASLIMDKDMSVQEELVEYLTYILEINPDKIPDI
;
A
#
# COMPACT_ATOMS: atom_id res chain seq x y z
N GLY A 1 -30.10 6.42 0.29
CA GLY A 1 -30.13 5.52 1.46
C GLY A 1 -28.79 5.48 2.18
N ILE A 2 -28.79 5.06 3.43
CA ILE A 2 -27.57 4.83 4.22
C ILE A 2 -27.61 3.36 4.69
N LEU A 3 -26.65 2.56 4.22
CA LEU A 3 -26.46 1.17 4.63
C LEU A 3 -25.27 1.11 5.59
N PRO A 4 -25.48 0.87 6.89
CA PRO A 4 -24.41 0.72 7.86
C PRO A 4 -23.57 -0.52 7.57
N TYR A 5 -22.26 -0.46 7.84
CA TYR A 5 -21.35 -1.59 7.67
C TYR A 5 -21.83 -2.86 8.41
N ALA A 6 -22.35 -2.71 9.61
CA ALA A 6 -22.86 -3.82 10.41
C ALA A 6 -24.04 -4.57 9.75
N ASP A 7 -24.70 -3.95 8.79
CA ASP A 7 -25.83 -4.53 8.08
C ASP A 7 -25.49 -5.03 6.68
N LEU A 8 -24.31 -4.68 6.17
CA LEU A 8 -23.86 -4.99 4.81
C LEU A 8 -23.97 -6.47 4.44
N HIS A 9 -23.59 -7.35 5.36
CA HIS A 9 -23.59 -8.81 5.14
C HIS A 9 -24.92 -9.50 5.48
N LYS A 10 -25.94 -8.76 5.91
CA LYS A 10 -27.25 -9.34 6.18
C LYS A 10 -27.98 -9.61 4.87
N ARG A 11 -28.57 -10.81 4.76
CA ARG A 11 -29.35 -11.18 3.59
C ARG A 11 -30.47 -10.17 3.33
N GLY A 12 -30.54 -9.66 2.11
CA GLY A 12 -31.59 -8.70 1.71
C GLY A 12 -31.41 -7.30 2.31
N SER A 13 -30.24 -6.98 2.85
CA SER A 13 -29.97 -5.65 3.44
C SER A 13 -30.10 -4.50 2.43
N ILE A 14 -29.97 -4.79 1.16
CA ILE A 14 -30.01 -3.82 0.07
C ILE A 14 -31.42 -3.70 -0.51
N ASP A 15 -32.24 -4.75 -0.45
CA ASP A 15 -33.53 -4.92 -1.18
C ASP A 15 -34.59 -3.85 -0.82
N HIS A 16 -34.43 -3.19 0.31
CA HIS A 16 -35.45 -2.21 0.78
C HIS A 16 -35.05 -0.74 0.46
N PHE A 17 -33.89 -0.52 -0.16
CA PHE A 17 -33.48 0.81 -0.57
C PHE A 17 -34.08 1.20 -1.92
N ASP A 18 -34.44 2.49 -2.05
CA ASP A 18 -34.90 3.09 -3.30
C ASP A 18 -33.73 3.22 -4.27
N THR A 19 -33.72 2.40 -5.32
CA THR A 19 -32.66 2.39 -6.35
C THR A 19 -32.69 3.62 -7.26
N ASN A 20 -33.65 4.53 -7.13
CA ASN A 20 -33.60 5.84 -7.80
C ASN A 20 -32.79 6.89 -7.02
N LYS A 21 -32.28 6.52 -5.85
CA LYS A 21 -31.49 7.40 -4.97
C LYS A 21 -30.11 6.83 -4.74
N PRO A 22 -29.12 7.69 -4.43
CA PRO A 22 -27.78 7.21 -4.09
C PRO A 22 -27.80 6.37 -2.82
N LEU A 23 -26.84 5.44 -2.77
CA LEU A 23 -26.54 4.68 -1.57
C LEU A 23 -25.26 5.19 -0.94
N PHE A 24 -25.26 5.39 0.38
CA PHE A 24 -24.08 5.66 1.18
C PHE A 24 -23.76 4.42 2.03
N THR A 25 -22.54 3.94 1.97
CA THR A 25 -22.14 2.73 2.70
C THR A 25 -20.64 2.73 3.01
N HIS A 26 -20.18 1.69 3.67
CA HIS A 26 -18.77 1.41 3.88
C HIS A 26 -18.50 0.01 3.33
N ILE A 27 -17.78 -0.11 2.23
CA ILE A 27 -17.57 -1.37 1.53
C ILE A 27 -16.23 -1.38 0.83
N ARG A 28 -15.53 -2.50 0.93
CA ARG A 28 -14.32 -2.73 0.17
C ARG A 28 -14.67 -3.29 -1.22
N GLY A 29 -14.31 -2.54 -2.25
CA GLY A 29 -14.38 -2.96 -3.63
C GLY A 29 -13.21 -3.86 -4.04
N GLU A 30 -13.06 -4.04 -5.34
CA GLU A 30 -12.00 -4.86 -5.90
C GLU A 30 -10.73 -4.04 -6.17
N ILE A 31 -9.55 -4.60 -5.84
CA ILE A 31 -8.25 -4.07 -6.25
C ILE A 31 -7.42 -5.25 -6.80
N PRO A 32 -7.52 -5.52 -8.11
CA PRO A 32 -6.79 -6.63 -8.72
C PRO A 32 -5.27 -6.46 -8.60
N PRO A 33 -4.52 -7.56 -8.46
CA PRO A 33 -4.97 -8.94 -8.24
C PRO A 33 -5.14 -9.30 -6.75
N HIS A 34 -4.95 -8.35 -5.81
CA HIS A 34 -4.68 -8.63 -4.41
C HIS A 34 -5.91 -8.53 -3.50
N VAL A 35 -6.87 -7.68 -3.85
CA VAL A 35 -8.05 -7.44 -3.00
C VAL A 35 -9.32 -7.86 -3.73
N LYS A 36 -10.03 -8.80 -3.13
CA LYS A 36 -11.36 -9.20 -3.59
C LYS A 36 -12.43 -8.31 -2.96
N PRO A 37 -13.54 -8.07 -3.65
CA PRO A 37 -14.65 -7.31 -3.11
C PRO A 37 -15.23 -8.02 -1.89
N GLU A 38 -15.78 -7.25 -0.98
CA GLU A 38 -16.32 -7.74 0.29
C GLU A 38 -17.70 -8.42 0.11
N ILE A 39 -18.46 -7.91 -0.85
CA ILE A 39 -19.72 -8.50 -1.32
C ILE A 39 -19.71 -8.56 -2.85
N ASP A 40 -20.72 -9.23 -3.42
CA ASP A 40 -20.95 -9.17 -4.86
C ASP A 40 -21.35 -7.74 -5.25
N LEU A 41 -20.50 -7.07 -6.04
CA LEU A 41 -20.70 -5.68 -6.45
C LEU A 41 -21.86 -5.53 -7.44
N ASP A 42 -22.31 -6.60 -8.10
CA ASP A 42 -23.47 -6.58 -8.98
C ASP A 42 -24.76 -6.19 -8.22
N LEU A 43 -24.80 -6.45 -6.92
CA LEU A 43 -25.91 -6.03 -6.05
C LEU A 43 -26.07 -4.50 -5.95
N LEU A 44 -25.05 -3.75 -6.33
CA LEU A 44 -25.03 -2.30 -6.24
C LEU A 44 -25.29 -1.59 -7.58
N GLU A 45 -25.34 -2.32 -8.69
CA GLU A 45 -25.42 -1.73 -10.03
C GLU A 45 -26.74 -1.00 -10.31
N ASP A 46 -27.81 -1.36 -9.63
CA ASP A 46 -29.11 -0.70 -9.79
C ASP A 46 -29.15 0.72 -9.20
N PHE A 47 -28.20 1.09 -8.35
CA PHE A 47 -28.14 2.45 -7.79
C PHE A 47 -27.49 3.43 -8.79
N PRO A 48 -27.96 4.70 -8.88
CA PRO A 48 -27.36 5.69 -9.77
C PRO A 48 -25.90 5.98 -9.41
N VAL A 49 -25.58 5.95 -8.12
CA VAL A 49 -24.24 6.08 -7.55
C VAL A 49 -24.21 5.52 -6.13
N VAL A 50 -23.11 4.90 -5.78
CA VAL A 50 -22.82 4.42 -4.42
C VAL A 50 -21.62 5.18 -3.89
N PHE A 51 -21.80 6.00 -2.86
CA PHE A 51 -20.70 6.66 -2.15
C PHE A 51 -20.20 5.75 -1.04
N ALA A 52 -18.97 5.29 -1.15
CA ALA A 52 -18.44 4.25 -0.27
C ALA A 52 -17.17 4.69 0.47
N GLY A 53 -17.08 4.33 1.74
CA GLY A 53 -15.83 4.32 2.49
C GLY A 53 -15.08 3.00 2.31
N ASP A 54 -13.97 2.81 3.01
CA ASP A 54 -13.02 1.69 3.10
C ASP A 54 -11.74 1.91 2.28
N LEU A 55 -11.83 2.10 0.97
CA LEU A 55 -10.64 2.27 0.13
C LEU A 55 -10.06 3.67 0.27
N HIS A 56 -8.78 3.76 0.65
CA HIS A 56 -8.10 5.00 1.00
C HIS A 56 -7.67 5.86 -0.18
N SER A 57 -7.85 5.39 -1.42
CA SER A 57 -7.54 6.16 -2.62
C SER A 57 -8.78 6.35 -3.48
N HIS A 58 -9.03 7.60 -3.89
CA HIS A 58 -10.08 7.93 -4.85
C HIS A 58 -9.90 7.20 -6.20
N THR A 59 -8.66 6.88 -6.56
CA THR A 59 -8.38 6.12 -7.81
C THR A 59 -8.97 4.72 -7.83
N ASN A 60 -9.44 4.22 -6.69
CA ASN A 60 -10.15 2.94 -6.59
C ASN A 60 -11.65 3.05 -6.92
N THR A 61 -12.14 4.23 -7.28
CA THR A 61 -13.50 4.43 -7.80
C THR A 61 -13.71 3.48 -8.98
N GLN A 62 -14.78 2.70 -8.95
CA GLN A 62 -15.03 1.62 -9.88
C GLN A 62 -16.52 1.43 -10.11
N ARG A 63 -16.93 1.07 -11.34
CA ARG A 63 -18.34 0.95 -11.72
C ARG A 63 -19.12 2.23 -11.33
N ASN A 64 -20.23 2.10 -10.61
CA ASN A 64 -20.98 3.19 -10.02
C ASN A 64 -20.60 3.49 -8.55
N ILE A 65 -19.50 2.88 -8.03
CA ILE A 65 -19.03 3.04 -6.65
C ILE A 65 -17.93 4.09 -6.61
N VAL A 66 -18.16 5.16 -5.85
CA VAL A 66 -17.26 6.30 -5.73
C VAL A 66 -16.66 6.34 -4.33
N TYR A 67 -15.32 6.30 -4.27
CA TYR A 67 -14.57 6.40 -3.03
C TYR A 67 -13.99 7.82 -2.88
N PRO A 68 -14.26 8.54 -1.79
CA PRO A 68 -13.57 9.79 -1.51
C PRO A 68 -12.06 9.60 -1.28
N GLY A 69 -11.67 8.40 -0.87
CA GLY A 69 -10.36 8.13 -0.34
C GLY A 69 -10.22 8.55 1.12
N SER A 70 -9.00 8.58 1.60
CA SER A 70 -8.69 9.06 2.95
C SER A 70 -8.38 10.57 2.92
N PRO A 71 -8.85 11.37 3.87
CA PRO A 71 -8.51 12.79 3.95
C PRO A 71 -7.04 13.03 4.34
N MET A 72 -6.42 12.03 4.97
CA MET A 72 -5.01 12.06 5.37
C MET A 72 -4.36 10.71 5.07
N THR A 73 -3.03 10.67 4.99
CA THR A 73 -2.30 9.41 4.91
C THR A 73 -2.47 8.60 6.21
N THR A 74 -2.77 7.32 6.08
CA THR A 74 -2.96 6.39 7.20
C THR A 74 -1.71 5.56 7.48
N SER A 75 -0.71 5.68 6.62
CA SER A 75 0.59 5.02 6.74
C SER A 75 1.68 5.85 6.07
N PHE A 76 2.93 5.51 6.31
CA PHE A 76 4.06 6.17 5.67
C PHE A 76 4.23 5.70 4.22
N HIS A 77 4.29 6.65 3.30
CA HIS A 77 4.50 6.42 1.88
C HIS A 77 5.87 6.96 1.42
N ARG A 78 6.43 6.38 0.36
CA ARG A 78 7.71 6.85 -0.21
C ARG A 78 7.60 8.19 -0.95
N SER A 79 6.40 8.54 -1.37
CA SER A 79 6.06 9.81 -2.03
C SER A 79 4.70 10.30 -1.57
N ARG A 80 4.40 11.56 -1.82
CA ARG A 80 3.06 12.09 -1.56
C ARG A 80 2.01 11.35 -2.37
N VAL A 81 0.86 11.12 -1.74
CA VAL A 81 -0.31 10.49 -2.35
C VAL A 81 -1.46 11.50 -2.42
N LYS A 82 -2.40 11.27 -3.32
CA LYS A 82 -3.59 12.11 -3.43
C LYS A 82 -4.55 11.78 -2.30
N THR A 83 -4.83 12.78 -1.46
CA THR A 83 -5.84 12.75 -0.40
C THR A 83 -6.88 13.81 -0.68
N GLY A 84 -8.13 13.58 -0.32
CA GLY A 84 -9.17 14.55 -0.70
C GLY A 84 -10.56 14.19 -0.16
N TYR A 85 -11.56 14.83 -0.74
CA TYR A 85 -12.96 14.70 -0.37
C TYR A 85 -13.90 14.83 -1.59
N LEU A 86 -15.14 14.43 -1.41
CA LEU A 86 -16.18 14.61 -2.41
C LEU A 86 -17.09 15.78 -2.04
N LEU A 87 -17.32 16.65 -3.01
CA LEU A 87 -18.43 17.59 -3.00
C LEU A 87 -19.59 16.94 -3.77
N ILE A 88 -20.75 16.81 -3.13
CA ILE A 88 -21.91 16.14 -3.70
C ILE A 88 -23.03 17.15 -3.82
N ASN A 89 -23.62 17.28 -5.01
CA ASN A 89 -24.82 18.06 -5.25
C ASN A 89 -26.06 17.24 -4.89
N GLU A 90 -26.74 17.61 -3.83
CA GLU A 90 -27.92 16.89 -3.33
C GLU A 90 -29.14 16.90 -4.26
N SER A 91 -29.17 17.81 -5.27
CA SER A 91 -30.30 17.94 -6.17
C SER A 91 -30.26 16.92 -7.33
N ASN A 92 -29.08 16.52 -7.77
CA ASN A 92 -28.88 15.65 -8.93
C ASN A 92 -27.86 14.53 -8.70
N TRP A 93 -27.22 14.50 -7.54
CA TRP A 93 -26.19 13.54 -7.11
C TRP A 93 -24.90 13.59 -7.93
N ASP A 94 -24.68 14.65 -8.70
CA ASP A 94 -23.37 14.93 -9.29
C ASP A 94 -22.34 15.15 -8.20
N TRP A 95 -21.14 14.75 -8.46
CA TRP A 95 -20.05 14.88 -7.50
C TRP A 95 -18.77 15.36 -8.15
N LEU A 96 -17.95 16.04 -7.34
CA LEU A 96 -16.62 16.50 -7.69
C LEU A 96 -15.66 16.06 -6.59
N TRP A 97 -14.52 15.50 -6.98
CA TRP A 97 -13.46 15.20 -6.05
C TRP A 97 -12.47 16.36 -5.99
N GLU A 98 -12.16 16.79 -4.77
CA GLU A 98 -11.22 17.88 -4.50
C GLU A 98 -10.05 17.37 -3.68
N GLU A 99 -8.82 17.77 -4.08
CA GLU A 99 -7.59 17.36 -3.43
C GLU A 99 -7.30 18.23 -2.19
N PHE A 100 -6.92 17.60 -1.09
CA PHE A 100 -6.40 18.29 0.08
C PHE A 100 -4.90 18.57 -0.05
N HIS A 101 -4.51 19.76 0.36
CA HIS A 101 -3.11 20.12 0.57
C HIS A 101 -2.79 20.08 2.06
N LEU A 102 -2.68 18.87 2.62
CA LEU A 102 -2.41 18.61 4.03
C LEU A 102 -1.04 17.94 4.21
N PRO A 103 -0.44 18.04 5.42
CA PRO A 103 0.75 17.26 5.79
C PRO A 103 0.52 15.77 5.61
N GLN A 104 1.56 15.06 5.15
CA GLN A 104 1.50 13.63 4.91
C GLN A 104 2.61 12.89 5.66
N LEU A 105 2.38 11.60 5.90
CA LEU A 105 3.37 10.69 6.47
C LEU A 105 4.30 10.19 5.35
N ILE A 106 5.55 10.64 5.37
CA ILE A 106 6.53 10.32 4.32
C ILE A 106 7.67 9.49 4.90
N ARG A 107 8.07 8.44 4.19
CA ARG A 107 9.25 7.63 4.50
C ARG A 107 10.27 7.79 3.38
N LYS A 108 11.47 8.23 3.72
CA LYS A 108 12.58 8.34 2.77
C LYS A 108 13.67 7.32 3.08
N THR A 109 14.33 6.83 2.05
CA THR A 109 15.53 6.01 2.20
C THR A 109 16.75 6.90 1.98
N VAL A 110 17.69 6.85 2.92
CA VAL A 110 18.95 7.60 2.89
C VAL A 110 20.13 6.65 3.16
N THR A 111 21.34 7.07 2.82
CA THR A 111 22.54 6.26 3.03
C THR A 111 23.34 6.69 4.26
N SER A 112 23.06 7.87 4.80
CA SER A 112 23.72 8.41 5.98
C SER A 112 22.70 9.01 6.96
N SER A 113 23.00 8.92 8.26
CA SER A 113 22.22 9.61 9.29
C SER A 113 22.28 11.13 9.19
N GLU A 114 23.31 11.70 8.53
CA GLU A 114 23.44 13.14 8.31
C GLU A 114 22.41 13.68 7.32
N GLU A 115 21.85 12.82 6.47
CA GLU A 115 20.79 13.16 5.52
C GLU A 115 19.40 13.24 6.18
N MET A 116 19.27 12.74 7.41
CA MET A 116 18.00 12.76 8.15
C MET A 116 17.73 14.16 8.69
N THR A 117 16.84 14.90 8.05
CA THR A 117 16.44 16.25 8.46
C THR A 117 14.96 16.33 8.75
N PRO A 118 14.54 17.05 9.80
CA PRO A 118 13.13 17.34 10.02
C PRO A 118 12.54 18.07 8.81
N THR A 119 11.29 17.80 8.49
CA THR A 119 10.55 18.52 7.45
C THR A 119 9.51 19.44 8.10
N GLU A 120 9.31 20.63 7.52
CA GLU A 120 8.41 21.64 8.11
C GLU A 120 6.93 21.31 7.88
N PHE A 121 6.61 20.69 6.74
CA PHE A 121 5.22 20.48 6.34
C PHE A 121 4.79 19.00 6.50
N ASP A 122 5.54 18.08 5.92
CA ASP A 122 5.24 16.65 6.01
C ASP A 122 5.90 16.04 7.26
N HIS A 123 5.30 15.02 7.84
CA HIS A 123 5.95 14.22 8.87
C HIS A 123 6.81 13.14 8.19
N THR A 124 8.11 13.37 8.17
CA THR A 124 9.06 12.48 7.48
C THR A 124 9.86 11.65 8.48
N ILE A 125 9.93 10.33 8.22
CA ILE A 125 10.82 9.39 8.87
C ILE A 125 11.77 8.77 7.84
N TYR A 126 12.86 8.18 8.31
CA TYR A 126 13.94 7.72 7.47
C TYR A 126 14.29 6.24 7.67
N GLU A 127 14.48 5.52 6.58
CA GLU A 127 15.19 4.25 6.54
C GLU A 127 16.64 4.54 6.16
N VAL A 128 17.58 4.12 6.98
CA VAL A 128 19.00 4.23 6.62
C VAL A 128 19.45 2.90 6.03
N GLU A 129 19.91 2.95 4.79
CA GLU A 129 20.41 1.79 4.04
C GLU A 129 21.93 1.83 3.94
N GLY A 130 22.61 0.76 4.38
CA GLY A 130 24.07 0.70 4.35
C GLY A 130 24.62 -0.66 4.73
N ASP A 131 25.95 -0.74 4.80
CA ASP A 131 26.64 -1.93 5.30
C ASP A 131 26.48 -2.04 6.83
N ILE A 132 26.63 -3.24 7.38
CA ILE A 132 26.42 -3.52 8.83
C ILE A 132 27.27 -2.61 9.71
N GLN A 133 28.51 -2.31 9.30
CA GLN A 133 29.42 -1.45 10.06
C GLN A 133 28.94 0.00 10.11
N ASP A 134 28.48 0.54 8.98
CA ASP A 134 27.94 1.91 8.88
C ASP A 134 26.63 2.03 9.68
N LEU A 135 25.76 1.04 9.56
CA LEU A 135 24.50 1.01 10.28
C LEU A 135 24.67 0.87 11.80
N ALA A 136 25.76 0.25 12.27
CA ALA A 136 26.08 0.17 13.69
C ALA A 136 26.39 1.55 14.29
N ALA A 137 26.97 2.46 13.51
CA ALA A 137 27.29 3.82 13.92
C ALA A 137 26.06 4.75 13.98
N VAL A 138 24.98 4.43 13.26
CA VAL A 138 23.75 5.24 13.24
C VAL A 138 23.07 5.21 14.60
N LYS A 139 22.91 6.38 15.23
CA LYS A 139 22.21 6.52 16.51
C LYS A 139 20.70 6.54 16.31
N ASN A 140 19.97 6.01 17.29
CA ASN A 140 18.52 6.09 17.32
C ASN A 140 18.09 7.56 17.48
N SER A 141 17.08 7.96 16.73
CA SER A 141 16.43 9.27 16.80
C SER A 141 14.94 9.13 16.46
N GLU A 142 14.16 10.15 16.74
CA GLU A 142 12.73 10.19 16.37
C GLU A 142 12.51 10.17 14.83
N LEU A 143 13.53 10.56 14.06
CA LEU A 143 13.48 10.53 12.61
C LEU A 143 13.83 9.15 12.03
N LEU A 144 14.46 8.27 12.80
CA LEU A 144 14.88 6.95 12.34
C LEU A 144 13.74 5.93 12.50
N ASP A 145 13.22 5.42 11.38
CA ASP A 145 12.25 4.31 11.38
C ASP A 145 12.99 2.96 11.52
N LYS A 146 13.93 2.69 10.63
CA LYS A 146 14.69 1.44 10.65
C LYS A 146 16.02 1.54 9.92
N LYS A 147 16.90 0.57 10.21
CA LYS A 147 18.17 0.34 9.53
C LYS A 147 18.00 -0.84 8.58
N VAL A 148 18.38 -0.65 7.33
CA VAL A 148 18.25 -1.66 6.27
C VAL A 148 19.63 -2.04 5.77
N VAL A 149 20.01 -3.30 5.93
CA VAL A 149 21.29 -3.78 5.39
C VAL A 149 21.17 -3.85 3.87
N LYS A 150 22.06 -3.11 3.19
CA LYS A 150 22.17 -3.19 1.74
C LYS A 150 22.66 -4.58 1.36
N ARG A 151 21.78 -5.37 0.77
CA ARG A 151 22.22 -6.65 0.18
C ARG A 151 23.07 -6.31 -1.04
N LYS A 152 24.32 -6.72 -1.05
CA LYS A 152 25.14 -6.76 -2.28
C LYS A 152 24.59 -7.90 -3.14
N SER A 153 23.48 -7.67 -3.79
CA SER A 153 22.95 -8.60 -4.79
C SER A 153 23.56 -8.29 -6.16
N GLU A 154 24.89 -8.39 -6.28
CA GLU A 154 25.51 -8.53 -7.60
C GLU A 154 25.57 -9.99 -8.05
N ALA A 155 25.21 -10.93 -7.20
CA ALA A 155 24.99 -12.31 -7.58
C ALA A 155 23.50 -12.49 -7.92
N SER A 156 23.13 -12.22 -9.16
CA SER A 156 21.99 -12.91 -9.73
C SER A 156 22.35 -14.40 -9.76
N LEU A 157 21.84 -15.17 -8.80
CA LEU A 157 21.83 -16.62 -8.95
C LEU A 157 21.11 -16.91 -10.27
N ILE A 158 21.85 -17.33 -11.27
CA ILE A 158 21.29 -17.85 -12.51
C ILE A 158 20.78 -19.25 -12.14
N MET A 159 19.59 -19.30 -11.52
CA MET A 159 18.92 -20.56 -11.26
C MET A 159 18.31 -21.03 -12.58
N ASP A 160 18.96 -22.00 -13.20
CA ASP A 160 18.37 -22.71 -14.32
C ASP A 160 17.33 -23.70 -13.77
N LYS A 161 16.21 -23.83 -14.49
CA LYS A 161 15.13 -24.75 -14.11
C LYS A 161 15.54 -26.22 -14.06
N ASP A 162 16.68 -26.54 -14.68
CA ASP A 162 17.22 -27.91 -14.76
C ASP A 162 18.36 -28.16 -13.77
N MET A 163 18.72 -27.19 -12.91
CA MET A 163 19.72 -27.36 -11.86
C MET A 163 19.20 -28.26 -10.74
N SER A 164 20.05 -29.15 -10.28
CA SER A 164 19.77 -29.93 -9.08
C SER A 164 19.91 -29.08 -7.82
N VAL A 165 19.28 -29.47 -6.72
CA VAL A 165 19.38 -28.78 -5.42
C VAL A 165 20.84 -28.67 -4.94
N GLN A 166 21.67 -29.63 -5.31
CA GLN A 166 23.12 -29.63 -5.00
C GLN A 166 23.85 -28.53 -5.76
N GLU A 167 23.56 -28.38 -7.05
CA GLU A 167 24.14 -27.31 -7.89
C GLU A 167 23.67 -25.96 -7.42
N GLU A 168 22.38 -25.80 -7.09
CA GLU A 168 21.85 -24.57 -6.51
C GLU A 168 22.54 -24.20 -5.18
N LEU A 169 22.81 -25.18 -4.33
CA LEU A 169 23.51 -24.97 -3.06
C LEU A 169 24.96 -24.55 -3.28
N VAL A 170 25.68 -25.19 -4.22
CA VAL A 170 27.06 -24.81 -4.56
C VAL A 170 27.12 -23.38 -5.11
N GLU A 171 26.22 -23.02 -6.01
CA GLU A 171 26.06 -21.64 -6.54
C GLU A 171 25.82 -20.64 -5.39
N TYR A 172 24.89 -20.94 -4.49
CA TYR A 172 24.60 -20.11 -3.32
C TYR A 172 25.81 -19.92 -2.40
N LEU A 173 26.50 -21.02 -2.07
CA LEU A 173 27.69 -20.99 -1.22
C LEU A 173 28.83 -20.19 -1.86
N THR A 174 29.01 -20.34 -3.18
CA THR A 174 30.08 -19.68 -3.92
C THR A 174 29.81 -18.19 -4.12
N TYR A 175 28.63 -17.84 -4.62
CA TYR A 175 28.34 -16.47 -5.10
C TYR A 175 27.65 -15.57 -4.07
N ILE A 176 26.91 -16.15 -3.13
CA ILE A 176 26.22 -15.38 -2.09
C ILE A 176 27.03 -15.34 -0.79
N LEU A 177 27.58 -16.46 -0.37
CA LEU A 177 28.38 -16.54 0.85
C LEU A 177 29.89 -16.37 0.59
N GLU A 178 30.30 -16.22 -0.67
CA GLU A 178 31.69 -16.03 -1.10
C GLU A 178 32.65 -17.10 -0.53
N ILE A 179 32.16 -18.33 -0.37
CA ILE A 179 32.95 -19.46 0.09
C ILE A 179 33.79 -19.95 -1.09
N ASN A 180 35.12 -20.12 -0.86
CA ASN A 180 35.99 -20.67 -1.89
C ASN A 180 35.48 -22.07 -2.31
N PRO A 181 35.25 -22.31 -3.63
CA PRO A 181 34.73 -23.62 -4.13
C PRO A 181 35.52 -24.81 -3.65
N ASP A 182 36.85 -24.70 -3.49
CA ASP A 182 37.71 -25.78 -2.99
C ASP A 182 37.44 -26.18 -1.52
N LYS A 183 36.64 -25.40 -0.79
CA LYS A 183 36.23 -25.64 0.60
C LYS A 183 34.81 -26.17 0.72
N ILE A 184 34.08 -26.26 -0.39
CA ILE A 184 32.71 -26.78 -0.41
C ILE A 184 32.88 -28.30 -0.48
N PRO A 185 32.44 -29.09 0.54
CA PRO A 185 32.53 -30.54 0.48
C PRO A 185 31.68 -31.05 -0.68
N ASP A 186 32.13 -32.17 -1.30
CA ASP A 186 31.31 -32.92 -2.26
C ASP A 186 30.00 -33.35 -1.55
N ILE A 187 28.89 -32.78 -1.97
CA ILE A 187 27.58 -32.96 -1.36
C ILE A 187 26.79 -33.97 -2.18
#